data_fc4b2a9d93204544fac572ad29614e44
#
_entry.id   fc4b2a9d93204544fac572ad29614e44
#
_cell.length_a   1.000
_cell.length_b   1.000
_cell.length_c   1.000
_cell.angle_alpha   90.00
_cell.angle_beta   90.00
_cell.angle_gamma   90.00
#
_symmetry.space_group_name_H-M   'P 1'
#
loop_
_entity.id
_entity.type
_entity.pdbx_description
1 polymer ?
#
loop_
_entity_poly.entity_id
_entity_poly.type
_entity_poly.pdbx_seq_one_letter_code
_entity_poly.pdbx_strand_id
1 'polypeptide(L)' 'LKRELEKIDQRLAVLAQEKTLLEERLMQALPPAEIADCGRRLKACCDELEQLEEKWLDVSSALEDQSR' A
#
# COMPACT_ATOMS: atom_id res chain seq x y z
N LEU A 1 1.45 13.17 -15.89
CA LEU A 1 1.14 13.22 -14.45
C LEU A 1 -0.09 12.39 -14.09
N LYS A 2 -1.15 12.43 -14.92
CA LYS A 2 -2.35 11.60 -14.70
C LYS A 2 -2.03 10.12 -14.74
N ARG A 3 -1.14 9.69 -15.63
CA ARG A 3 -0.73 8.29 -15.72
C ARG A 3 0.00 7.82 -14.46
N GLU A 4 0.81 8.70 -13.88
CA GLU A 4 1.50 8.39 -12.64
C GLU A 4 0.53 8.21 -11.49
N LEU A 5 -0.49 9.08 -11.39
CA LEU A 5 -1.54 8.95 -10.38
C LEU A 5 -2.32 7.65 -10.54
N GLU A 6 -2.67 7.30 -11.78
CA GLU A 6 -3.38 6.05 -12.04
C GLU A 6 -2.56 4.83 -11.62
N LYS A 7 -1.27 4.82 -11.93
CA LYS A 7 -0.37 3.73 -11.52
C LYS A 7 -0.27 3.62 -10.01
N ILE A 8 -0.13 4.76 -9.33
CA ILE A 8 -0.07 4.80 -7.87
C ILE A 8 -1.38 4.31 -7.28
N ASP A 9 -2.52 4.77 -7.78
CA ASP A 9 -3.83 4.34 -7.32
C ASP A 9 -4.03 2.84 -7.48
N GLN A 10 -3.64 2.27 -8.62
CA GLN A 10 -3.72 0.84 -8.86
C GLN A 10 -2.86 0.05 -7.87
N ARG A 11 -1.65 0.52 -7.64
CA ARG A 11 -0.75 -0.14 -6.69
C ARG A 11 -1.27 -0.04 -5.26
N LEU A 12 -1.81 1.11 -4.88
CA LEU A 12 -2.43 1.30 -3.56
C LEU A 12 -3.59 0.33 -3.35
N ALA A 13 -4.42 0.14 -4.36
CA ALA A 13 -5.54 -0.81 -4.29
C ALA A 13 -5.05 -2.24 -4.09
N VAL A 14 -4.02 -2.66 -4.83
CA VAL A 14 -3.43 -3.99 -4.70
C VAL A 14 -2.85 -4.20 -3.30
N LEU A 15 -2.08 -3.23 -2.81
CA LEU A 15 -1.47 -3.32 -1.48
C LEU A 15 -2.52 -3.32 -0.37
N ALA A 16 -3.59 -2.54 -0.52
CA ALA A 16 -4.69 -2.54 0.43
C ALA A 16 -5.36 -3.91 0.52
N GLN A 17 -5.55 -4.58 -0.63
CA GLN A 17 -6.10 -5.94 -0.67
C GLN A 17 -5.15 -6.94 0.00
N GLU A 18 -3.86 -6.87 -0.31
CA GLU A 18 -2.85 -7.73 0.31
C GLU A 18 -2.83 -7.56 1.83
N LYS A 19 -2.88 -6.32 2.29
CA LYS A 19 -2.93 -6.01 3.71
C LYS A 19 -4.13 -6.65 4.38
N THR A 20 -5.31 -6.51 3.78
CA THR A 20 -6.54 -7.11 4.30
C THR A 20 -6.44 -8.62 4.38
N LEU A 21 -5.92 -9.26 3.32
CA LEU A 21 -5.74 -10.71 3.29
C LEU A 21 -4.77 -11.19 4.38
N LEU A 22 -3.67 -10.46 4.58
CA LEU A 22 -2.70 -10.80 5.61
C LEU A 22 -3.29 -10.63 7.01
N GLU A 23 -4.06 -9.58 7.24
CA GLU A 23 -4.75 -9.37 8.50
C GLU A 23 -5.76 -10.48 8.79
N GLU A 24 -6.51 -10.92 7.78
CA GLU A 24 -7.44 -12.03 7.90
C GLU A 24 -6.72 -13.33 8.25
N ARG A 25 -5.56 -13.57 7.63
CA ARG A 25 -4.74 -14.74 7.95
C ARG A 25 -4.26 -14.72 9.38
N LEU A 26 -3.86 -13.56 9.88
CA LEU A 26 -3.40 -13.41 11.27
C LEU A 26 -4.52 -13.67 12.29
N MET A 27 -5.77 -13.51 11.88
CA MET A 27 -6.92 -13.84 12.74
C MET A 27 -7.16 -15.34 12.87
N GLN A 28 -6.60 -16.13 11.94
CA GLN A 28 -6.73 -17.59 11.98
C GLN A 28 -5.65 -18.18 12.87
N ALA A 29 -5.90 -19.41 13.36
CA ALA A 29 -4.92 -20.13 14.17
C ALA A 29 -3.79 -20.64 13.26
N LEU A 30 -2.73 -19.85 13.12
CA LEU A 30 -1.58 -20.17 12.28
C LEU A 30 -0.40 -20.66 13.12
N PRO A 31 0.48 -21.52 12.55
CA PRO A 31 1.75 -21.85 13.20
C PRO A 31 2.61 -20.59 13.40
N PRO A 32 3.49 -20.60 14.43
CA PRO A 32 4.31 -19.40 14.73
C PRO A 32 5.15 -18.93 13.55
N ALA A 33 5.67 -19.85 12.73
CA ALA A 33 6.47 -19.50 11.56
C ALA A 33 5.65 -18.71 10.53
N GLU A 34 4.40 -19.10 10.32
CA GLU A 34 3.50 -18.39 9.40
C GLU A 34 3.07 -17.03 9.94
N ILE A 35 2.86 -16.93 11.25
CA ILE A 35 2.55 -15.66 11.90
C ILE A 35 3.69 -14.67 11.69
N ALA A 36 4.93 -15.10 11.90
CA ALA A 36 6.11 -14.26 11.69
C ALA A 36 6.25 -13.82 10.24
N ASP A 37 6.00 -14.73 9.30
CA ASP A 37 6.07 -14.44 7.87
C ASP A 37 4.99 -13.43 7.44
N CYS A 38 3.75 -13.63 7.90
CA CYS A 38 2.66 -12.70 7.64
C CYS A 38 2.93 -11.33 8.24
N GLY A 39 3.50 -11.28 9.43
CA GLY A 39 3.88 -10.01 10.08
C GLY A 39 4.91 -9.24 9.26
N ARG A 40 5.92 -9.92 8.74
CA ARG A 40 6.94 -9.30 7.89
C ARG A 40 6.35 -8.75 6.58
N ARG A 41 5.47 -9.53 5.94
CA ARG A 41 4.80 -9.12 4.71
C ARG A 41 3.88 -7.94 4.96
N LEU A 42 3.15 -7.96 6.06
CA LEU A 42 2.26 -6.87 6.45
C LEU A 42 3.05 -5.57 6.65
N LYS A 43 4.18 -5.66 7.34
CA LYS A 43 5.04 -4.51 7.56
C LYS A 43 5.57 -3.95 6.23
N ALA A 44 6.02 -4.82 5.33
CA ALA A 44 6.50 -4.41 4.01
C ALA A 44 5.39 -3.73 3.21
N CYS A 45 4.16 -4.25 3.26
CA CYS A 45 3.01 -3.63 2.62
C CYS A 45 2.72 -2.24 3.19
N CYS A 46 2.75 -2.10 4.50
CA CYS A 46 2.52 -0.81 5.16
C CYS A 46 3.57 0.22 4.78
N ASP A 47 4.84 -0.18 4.76
CA ASP A 47 5.94 0.71 4.36
C ASP A 47 5.78 1.18 2.92
N GLU A 48 5.43 0.28 2.02
CA GLU A 48 5.20 0.61 0.61
C GLU A 48 3.99 1.52 0.44
N LEU A 49 2.91 1.27 1.20
CA LEU A 49 1.74 2.13 1.19
C LEU A 49 2.07 3.55 1.61
N GLU A 50 2.86 3.72 2.67
CA GLU A 50 3.28 5.04 3.13
C GLU A 50 4.10 5.77 2.06
N GLN A 51 5.03 5.09 1.42
CA GLN A 51 5.85 5.68 0.36
C GLN A 51 5.00 6.08 -0.85
N LEU A 52 4.03 5.26 -1.23
CA LEU A 52 3.13 5.56 -2.33
C LEU A 52 2.19 6.71 -2.02
N GLU A 53 1.72 6.80 -0.78
CA GLU A 53 0.88 7.93 -0.34
C GLU A 53 1.65 9.24 -0.42
N GLU A 54 2.90 9.27 0.00
CA GLU A 54 3.76 10.44 -0.12
C GLU A 54 3.95 10.84 -1.57
N LYS A 55 4.21 9.85 -2.43
CA LYS A 55 4.37 10.07 -3.86
C LYS A 55 3.08 10.61 -4.48
N TRP A 56 1.95 10.05 -4.08
CA TRP A 56 0.64 10.49 -4.54
C TRP A 56 0.39 11.95 -4.19
N LEU A 57 0.73 12.33 -2.97
CA LEU A 57 0.60 13.72 -2.52
C LEU A 57 1.48 14.66 -3.33
N ASP A 58 2.73 14.28 -3.61
CA ASP A 58 3.66 15.07 -4.39
C ASP A 58 3.15 15.28 -5.82
N VAL A 59 2.69 14.22 -6.46
CA VAL A 59 2.18 14.28 -7.84
C VAL A 59 0.87 15.07 -7.88
N SER A 60 -0.01 14.87 -6.90
CA SER A 60 -1.27 15.59 -6.78
C SER A 60 -1.05 17.10 -6.60
N SER A 61 -0.09 17.46 -5.74
CA SER A 61 0.28 18.87 -5.55
C SER A 61 0.82 19.48 -6.82
N ALA A 62 1.66 18.76 -7.57
CA ALA A 62 2.19 19.23 -8.84
C ALA A 62 1.08 19.47 -9.86
N LEU A 63 0.06 18.61 -9.90
CA LEU A 63 -1.09 18.77 -10.77
C LEU A 63 -1.93 20.00 -10.40
N GLU A 64 -2.13 20.23 -9.12
CA GLU A 64 -2.85 21.40 -8.64
C GLU A 64 -2.14 22.69 -9.02
N ASP A 65 -0.81 22.72 -8.87
CA ASP A 65 0.00 23.87 -9.26
C ASP A 65 -0.09 24.14 -10.76
N GLN A 66 -0.13 23.10 -11.57
CA GLN A 66 -0.21 23.23 -13.03
C GLN A 66 -1.60 23.66 -13.48
N SER A 67 -2.65 23.39 -12.72
CA SER A 67 -4.01 23.75 -13.09
C SER A 67 -4.37 25.19 -12.71
N ARG A 68 -3.49 25.91 -12.08
CA ARG A 68 -3.64 27.34 -11.80
C ARG A 68 -2.98 28.14 -12.92
#